data_eb8bfe905747f03b70a8f57b48c299a4
#
_entry.id   eb8bfe905747f03b70a8f57b48c299a4
#
_cell.length_a   1.000
_cell.length_b   1.000
_cell.length_c   1.000
_cell.angle_alpha   90.00
_cell.angle_beta   90.00
_cell.angle_gamma   90.00
#
_symmetry.space_group_name_H-M   'P 1'
#
loop_
_entity.id
_entity.type
_entity.pdbx_description
1 polymer ?
#
loop_
_entity_poly.entity_id
_entity_poly.type
_entity_poly.pdbx_seq_one_letter_code
_entity_poly.pdbx_strand_id
1 'polypeptide(L)'
;NTALTSAEMQNVTAIGAGAFEGSALERVQLNAAASVGERAFANTKLTKMVIPTAGSFPLSAVEGTSAELRLPADATDEQLAAWNKTLQRPWYDPMLREGEVSKFVKMPFEPTPAENFEFDPDTGLIAAYIGTDVDVVVPREINGVTVVGFKNYNAFDACHDYTDSSVTSDRTEWVRLRTLVLPETIKELPGMMLAYCQQLETFVCYAPLESTGGNQFMLCRSLNNVIFVNGVREIDNYAFDSAGPLGNLYFGEHLIRIGQQAFNFAGLSSFVADAERVEYGAFTECKNLTSLHFTSKMKDFGENCIVNCPNLAEICFDGCDLTASPMGLMMNVAPKLTVRVPEGMSEEN
;
A
#
# COMPACT_ATOMS: atom_id res chain seq x y z
N ASN A 1 22.76 -31.60 -11.85
CA ASN A 1 21.78 -32.21 -12.73
C ASN A 1 21.17 -31.12 -13.64
N THR A 2 21.85 -30.82 -14.74
CA THR A 2 21.51 -29.70 -15.63
C THR A 2 20.28 -29.92 -16.52
N ALA A 3 19.71 -31.13 -16.50
CA ALA A 3 18.59 -31.51 -17.37
C ALA A 3 17.20 -31.51 -16.66
N LEU A 4 17.15 -31.39 -15.33
CA LEU A 4 15.90 -31.42 -14.60
C LEU A 4 15.25 -30.02 -14.61
N THR A 5 14.10 -29.87 -15.29
CA THR A 5 13.37 -28.63 -15.41
C THR A 5 12.12 -28.54 -14.50
N SER A 6 11.62 -29.72 -14.04
CA SER A 6 10.48 -29.75 -13.10
C SER A 6 10.63 -30.92 -12.12
N ALA A 7 10.13 -30.73 -10.89
CA ALA A 7 10.10 -31.73 -9.85
C ALA A 7 8.81 -31.68 -9.04
N GLU A 8 8.14 -32.83 -8.92
CA GLU A 8 6.97 -33.01 -8.04
C GLU A 8 7.42 -33.75 -6.77
N MET A 9 7.34 -33.07 -5.64
CA MET A 9 7.87 -33.56 -4.37
C MET A 9 6.79 -33.62 -3.26
N GLN A 10 5.57 -33.94 -3.64
CA GLN A 10 4.42 -33.99 -2.73
C GLN A 10 4.58 -34.99 -1.57
N ASN A 11 5.42 -36.03 -1.74
CA ASN A 11 5.70 -37.02 -0.71
C ASN A 11 7.06 -36.82 0.00
N VAL A 12 7.78 -35.75 -0.33
CA VAL A 12 9.11 -35.48 0.23
C VAL A 12 8.92 -34.59 1.45
N THR A 13 9.42 -35.03 2.62
CA THR A 13 9.32 -34.31 3.88
C THR A 13 10.60 -33.55 4.24
N ALA A 14 11.71 -33.80 3.55
CA ALA A 14 12.96 -33.07 3.76
C ALA A 14 13.76 -32.93 2.46
N ILE A 15 14.25 -31.72 2.22
CA ILE A 15 15.14 -31.39 1.10
C ILE A 15 16.44 -30.84 1.71
N GLY A 16 17.55 -31.53 1.42
CA GLY A 16 18.86 -31.16 1.98
C GLY A 16 19.39 -29.83 1.45
N ALA A 17 20.38 -29.27 2.15
CA ALA A 17 21.05 -28.04 1.72
C ALA A 17 21.70 -28.25 0.34
N GLY A 18 21.54 -27.25 -0.56
CA GLY A 18 22.08 -27.25 -1.90
C GLY A 18 21.57 -28.35 -2.83
N ALA A 19 20.47 -29.07 -2.47
CA ALA A 19 20.03 -30.28 -3.19
C ALA A 19 19.82 -30.08 -4.71
N PHE A 20 19.35 -28.89 -5.11
CA PHE A 20 19.08 -28.51 -6.52
C PHE A 20 19.84 -27.25 -6.93
N GLU A 21 20.84 -26.84 -6.17
CA GLU A 21 21.61 -25.62 -6.46
C GLU A 21 22.20 -25.65 -7.88
N GLY A 22 22.03 -24.56 -8.63
CA GLY A 22 22.53 -24.39 -9.97
C GLY A 22 21.90 -25.30 -11.03
N SER A 23 20.80 -26.00 -10.69
CA SER A 23 20.08 -26.84 -11.66
C SER A 23 19.22 -25.99 -12.61
N ALA A 24 18.79 -26.60 -13.72
CA ALA A 24 17.88 -25.96 -14.68
C ALA A 24 16.40 -25.97 -14.23
N LEU A 25 16.13 -26.17 -12.94
CA LEU A 25 14.78 -26.33 -12.39
C LEU A 25 13.98 -25.03 -12.56
N GLU A 26 12.84 -25.12 -13.24
CA GLU A 26 11.91 -23.99 -13.51
C GLU A 26 10.64 -24.10 -12.68
N ARG A 27 10.27 -25.31 -12.25
CA ARG A 27 9.05 -25.59 -11.48
C ARG A 27 9.31 -26.62 -10.40
N VAL A 28 8.75 -26.38 -9.22
CA VAL A 28 8.77 -27.31 -8.11
C VAL A 28 7.45 -27.26 -7.38
N GLN A 29 6.95 -28.42 -6.96
CA GLN A 29 5.78 -28.54 -6.10
C GLN A 29 6.18 -29.29 -4.83
N LEU A 30 6.08 -28.63 -3.68
CA LEU A 30 6.48 -29.15 -2.39
C LEU A 30 5.30 -29.70 -1.59
N ASN A 31 5.59 -30.60 -0.67
CA ASN A 31 4.68 -30.97 0.40
C ASN A 31 4.54 -29.80 1.40
N ALA A 32 3.32 -29.54 1.90
CA ALA A 32 3.05 -28.47 2.86
C ALA A 32 3.86 -28.60 4.18
N ALA A 33 4.27 -29.83 4.55
CA ALA A 33 5.08 -30.12 5.75
C ALA A 33 6.58 -30.29 5.43
N ALA A 34 7.04 -29.99 4.20
CA ALA A 34 8.44 -30.19 3.83
C ALA A 34 9.36 -29.21 4.59
N SER A 35 10.48 -29.75 5.10
CA SER A 35 11.59 -28.96 5.61
C SER A 35 12.63 -28.77 4.49
N VAL A 36 13.00 -27.53 4.21
CA VAL A 36 13.92 -27.17 3.12
C VAL A 36 15.22 -26.64 3.73
N GLY A 37 16.35 -27.15 3.24
CA GLY A 37 17.67 -26.72 3.69
C GLY A 37 18.14 -25.45 2.99
N GLU A 38 19.18 -24.83 3.56
CA GLU A 38 19.81 -23.63 2.97
C GLU A 38 20.27 -23.90 1.54
N ARG A 39 20.11 -22.91 0.66
CA ARG A 39 20.53 -22.94 -0.76
C ARG A 39 19.95 -24.10 -1.58
N ALA A 40 18.91 -24.80 -1.08
CA ALA A 40 18.35 -25.99 -1.71
C ALA A 40 17.98 -25.79 -3.18
N PHE A 41 17.51 -24.61 -3.56
CA PHE A 41 17.13 -24.21 -4.91
C PHE A 41 17.88 -22.98 -5.41
N ALA A 42 18.99 -22.61 -4.77
CA ALA A 42 19.75 -21.43 -5.13
C ALA A 42 20.27 -21.51 -6.58
N ASN A 43 20.31 -20.36 -7.27
CA ASN A 43 20.78 -20.24 -8.65
C ASN A 43 20.05 -21.18 -9.66
N THR A 44 18.81 -21.51 -9.39
CA THR A 44 17.94 -22.24 -10.34
C THR A 44 17.19 -21.27 -11.25
N LYS A 45 16.41 -21.79 -12.21
CA LYS A 45 15.55 -21.00 -13.10
C LYS A 45 14.11 -20.87 -12.59
N LEU A 46 13.89 -21.09 -11.30
CA LEU A 46 12.57 -20.96 -10.70
C LEU A 46 12.06 -19.52 -10.84
N THR A 47 10.84 -19.38 -11.33
CA THR A 47 10.14 -18.11 -11.48
C THR A 47 8.97 -17.97 -10.50
N LYS A 48 8.48 -19.08 -9.96
CA LYS A 48 7.41 -19.14 -8.96
C LYS A 48 7.58 -20.37 -8.08
N MET A 49 7.25 -20.23 -6.79
CA MET A 49 7.28 -21.33 -5.84
C MET A 49 6.23 -21.14 -4.75
N VAL A 50 5.46 -22.20 -4.46
CA VAL A 50 4.60 -22.28 -3.28
C VAL A 50 5.41 -22.90 -2.15
N ILE A 51 5.62 -22.15 -1.06
CA ILE A 51 6.45 -22.57 0.05
C ILE A 51 5.64 -23.33 1.10
N PRO A 52 6.26 -24.26 1.84
CA PRO A 52 5.57 -25.01 2.88
C PRO A 52 5.19 -24.13 4.08
N THR A 53 4.01 -24.37 4.65
CA THR A 53 3.51 -23.63 5.83
C THR A 53 3.85 -24.29 7.15
N ALA A 54 4.08 -25.59 7.17
CA ALA A 54 4.33 -26.38 8.39
C ALA A 54 5.78 -26.84 8.57
N GLY A 55 6.62 -26.68 7.53
CA GLY A 55 8.04 -27.01 7.55
C GLY A 55 8.92 -25.78 7.72
N SER A 56 10.24 -25.98 7.75
CA SER A 56 11.21 -24.88 7.70
C SER A 56 11.54 -24.51 6.27
N PHE A 57 11.56 -23.21 5.95
CA PHE A 57 11.96 -22.70 4.66
C PHE A 57 12.84 -21.44 4.85
N PRO A 58 14.17 -21.57 4.78
CA PRO A 58 15.07 -20.43 4.84
C PRO A 58 15.03 -19.67 3.49
N LEU A 59 15.05 -18.33 3.53
CA LEU A 59 15.05 -17.51 2.31
C LEU A 59 16.29 -17.76 1.44
N SER A 60 17.41 -18.14 2.04
CA SER A 60 18.61 -18.58 1.32
C SER A 60 18.36 -19.79 0.40
N ALA A 61 17.29 -20.56 0.64
CA ALA A 61 16.93 -21.70 -0.21
C ALA A 61 16.72 -21.31 -1.67
N VAL A 62 16.30 -20.08 -1.97
CA VAL A 62 16.03 -19.55 -3.32
C VAL A 62 16.97 -18.40 -3.70
N GLU A 63 18.11 -18.27 -3.04
CA GLU A 63 19.12 -17.26 -3.33
C GLU A 63 19.54 -17.29 -4.81
N GLY A 64 19.64 -16.10 -5.45
CA GLY A 64 20.03 -16.01 -6.86
C GLY A 64 18.99 -16.53 -7.87
N THR A 65 17.73 -16.67 -7.42
CA THR A 65 16.58 -16.96 -8.32
C THR A 65 15.71 -15.74 -8.50
N SER A 66 14.85 -15.75 -9.53
CA SER A 66 13.75 -14.78 -9.72
C SER A 66 12.42 -15.32 -9.21
N ALA A 67 12.43 -16.32 -8.32
CA ALA A 67 11.23 -16.99 -7.87
C ALA A 67 10.31 -16.06 -7.05
N GLU A 68 9.09 -15.89 -7.54
CA GLU A 68 8.00 -15.35 -6.76
C GLU A 68 7.56 -16.39 -5.73
N LEU A 69 7.70 -16.05 -4.44
CA LEU A 69 7.30 -16.95 -3.37
C LEU A 69 5.82 -16.72 -3.02
N ARG A 70 5.08 -17.80 -2.85
CA ARG A 70 3.67 -17.80 -2.46
C ARG A 70 3.43 -18.76 -1.31
N LEU A 71 2.46 -18.46 -0.45
CA LEU A 71 1.88 -19.43 0.45
C LEU A 71 0.82 -20.28 -0.27
N PRO A 72 0.48 -21.49 0.22
CA PRO A 72 -0.68 -22.22 -0.26
C PRO A 72 -1.97 -21.38 -0.17
N ALA A 73 -2.94 -21.66 -1.04
CA ALA A 73 -4.21 -20.92 -1.09
C ALA A 73 -5.02 -21.02 0.22
N ASP A 74 -4.83 -22.08 0.99
CA ASP A 74 -5.47 -22.36 2.28
C ASP A 74 -4.65 -21.90 3.51
N ALA A 75 -3.55 -21.16 3.30
CA ALA A 75 -2.77 -20.59 4.39
C ALA A 75 -3.59 -19.60 5.22
N THR A 76 -3.45 -19.66 6.55
CA THR A 76 -4.18 -18.75 7.46
C THR A 76 -3.61 -17.33 7.44
N ASP A 77 -4.38 -16.36 7.95
CA ASP A 77 -3.94 -14.97 8.05
C ASP A 77 -2.75 -14.83 9.01
N GLU A 78 -2.70 -15.62 10.08
CA GLU A 78 -1.58 -15.66 11.01
C GLU A 78 -0.30 -16.17 10.34
N GLN A 79 -0.40 -17.19 9.48
CA GLN A 79 0.73 -17.69 8.69
C GLN A 79 1.24 -16.64 7.71
N LEU A 80 0.32 -15.97 6.99
CA LEU A 80 0.66 -14.89 6.07
C LEU A 80 1.35 -13.73 6.80
N ALA A 81 0.79 -13.28 7.92
CA ALA A 81 1.37 -12.21 8.74
C ALA A 81 2.75 -12.58 9.30
N ALA A 82 2.93 -13.83 9.76
CA ALA A 82 4.22 -14.31 10.26
C ALA A 82 5.29 -14.29 9.17
N TRP A 83 4.96 -14.70 7.95
CA TRP A 83 5.88 -14.66 6.82
C TRP A 83 6.22 -13.22 6.43
N ASN A 84 5.23 -12.34 6.31
CA ASN A 84 5.45 -10.94 5.98
C ASN A 84 6.30 -10.23 7.03
N LYS A 85 6.13 -10.57 8.32
CA LYS A 85 7.01 -10.08 9.39
C LYS A 85 8.44 -10.60 9.27
N THR A 86 8.63 -11.85 8.83
CA THR A 86 9.96 -12.47 8.70
C THR A 86 10.73 -11.92 7.50
N LEU A 87 10.02 -11.52 6.43
CA LEU A 87 10.63 -11.02 5.21
C LEU A 87 11.32 -9.66 5.36
N GLN A 88 11.07 -8.88 6.40
CA GLN A 88 11.67 -7.59 6.81
C GLN A 88 12.68 -6.94 5.84
N ARG A 89 12.45 -7.07 4.54
CA ARG A 89 13.25 -6.45 3.50
C ARG A 89 12.47 -5.25 2.97
N PRO A 90 13.01 -4.06 3.02
CA PRO A 90 12.29 -2.83 2.67
C PRO A 90 11.79 -2.77 1.22
N TRP A 91 12.22 -3.68 0.38
CA TRP A 91 11.93 -3.68 -1.07
C TRP A 91 11.37 -5.02 -1.55
N TYR A 92 10.78 -5.81 -0.66
CA TYR A 92 10.28 -7.12 -1.02
C TYR A 92 8.75 -7.06 -1.17
N ASP A 93 8.25 -7.62 -2.27
CA ASP A 93 6.81 -7.84 -2.41
C ASP A 93 6.33 -8.70 -1.24
N PRO A 94 5.23 -8.34 -0.55
CA PRO A 94 4.73 -9.16 0.53
C PRO A 94 4.39 -10.55 0.02
N MET A 95 4.55 -11.54 0.90
CA MET A 95 4.10 -12.89 0.62
C MET A 95 2.58 -12.87 0.43
N LEU A 96 2.13 -13.53 -0.63
CA LEU A 96 0.72 -13.70 -0.96
C LEU A 96 0.38 -15.20 -0.99
N ARG A 97 -0.90 -15.52 -0.87
CA ARG A 97 -1.39 -16.87 -1.12
C ARG A 97 -1.44 -17.16 -2.61
N GLU A 98 -1.36 -18.44 -2.96
CA GLU A 98 -1.57 -18.86 -4.34
C GLU A 98 -2.99 -18.48 -4.81
N GLY A 99 -3.07 -17.86 -6.01
CA GLY A 99 -4.32 -17.35 -6.56
C GLY A 99 -4.64 -15.89 -6.20
N GLU A 100 -4.01 -15.31 -5.19
CA GLU A 100 -4.16 -13.87 -4.90
C GLU A 100 -3.42 -13.04 -5.95
N VAL A 101 -4.00 -11.88 -6.28
CA VAL A 101 -3.37 -10.89 -7.15
C VAL A 101 -2.62 -9.89 -6.27
N SER A 102 -1.36 -9.63 -6.59
CA SER A 102 -0.60 -8.60 -5.87
C SER A 102 -1.30 -7.25 -5.99
N LYS A 103 -1.57 -6.62 -4.85
CA LYS A 103 -2.00 -5.22 -4.79
C LYS A 103 -0.81 -4.27 -4.96
N PHE A 104 0.40 -4.81 -4.96
CA PHE A 104 1.64 -4.06 -5.01
C PHE A 104 2.14 -3.97 -6.46
N VAL A 105 2.60 -2.78 -6.82
CA VAL A 105 3.24 -2.55 -8.11
C VAL A 105 4.71 -2.99 -8.00
N LYS A 106 5.22 -3.71 -8.99
CA LYS A 106 6.63 -4.09 -9.01
C LYS A 106 7.47 -2.82 -9.08
N MET A 107 8.23 -2.55 -8.02
CA MET A 107 8.99 -1.31 -7.84
C MET A 107 10.44 -1.46 -8.27
N PRO A 108 11.12 -0.38 -8.68
CA PRO A 108 12.57 -0.35 -8.79
C PRO A 108 13.18 -0.64 -7.42
N PHE A 109 14.17 -1.54 -7.36
CA PHE A 109 14.75 -2.00 -6.09
C PHE A 109 15.99 -1.21 -5.66
N GLU A 110 16.57 -0.44 -6.56
CA GLU A 110 17.79 0.32 -6.27
C GLU A 110 17.44 1.65 -5.61
N PRO A 111 18.01 1.95 -4.44
CA PRO A 111 17.81 3.25 -3.82
C PRO A 111 18.36 4.38 -4.69
N THR A 112 17.67 5.50 -4.68
CA THR A 112 18.14 6.74 -5.32
C THR A 112 19.45 7.18 -4.65
N PRO A 113 20.49 7.58 -5.43
CA PRO A 113 21.79 7.97 -4.90
C PRO A 113 21.70 9.04 -3.82
N ALA A 114 22.53 8.91 -2.78
CA ALA A 114 22.53 9.77 -1.60
C ALA A 114 22.72 11.26 -1.93
N GLU A 115 23.52 11.56 -2.98
CA GLU A 115 23.78 12.92 -3.47
C GLU A 115 22.54 13.63 -4.01
N ASN A 116 21.47 12.92 -4.27
CA ASN A 116 20.19 13.47 -4.70
C ASN A 116 19.31 13.98 -3.53
N PHE A 117 19.84 13.91 -2.31
CA PHE A 117 19.15 14.38 -1.11
C PHE A 117 20.01 15.36 -0.31
N GLU A 118 19.41 16.48 0.09
CA GLU A 118 19.94 17.28 1.18
C GLU A 118 19.58 16.59 2.49
N PHE A 119 20.57 16.05 3.18
CA PHE A 119 20.40 15.22 4.37
C PHE A 119 21.15 15.81 5.57
N ASP A 120 20.49 15.84 6.71
CA ASP A 120 21.03 16.26 7.99
C ASP A 120 21.47 15.02 8.80
N PRO A 121 22.78 14.73 8.92
CA PRO A 121 23.26 13.55 9.60
C PRO A 121 23.07 13.61 11.14
N ASP A 122 22.92 14.79 11.72
CA ASP A 122 22.71 14.93 13.16
C ASP A 122 21.30 14.55 13.57
N THR A 123 20.32 14.74 12.69
CA THR A 123 18.91 14.43 12.94
C THR A 123 18.40 13.20 12.20
N GLY A 124 19.08 12.73 11.15
CA GLY A 124 18.62 11.66 10.28
C GLY A 124 17.46 12.08 9.37
N LEU A 125 17.27 13.38 9.14
CA LEU A 125 16.17 13.92 8.35
C LEU A 125 16.62 14.38 6.96
N ILE A 126 15.80 14.09 5.95
CA ILE A 126 15.95 14.67 4.61
C ILE A 126 15.34 16.07 4.62
N ALA A 127 16.16 17.07 4.24
CA ALA A 127 15.71 18.46 4.11
C ALA A 127 15.08 18.72 2.75
N ALA A 128 15.66 18.17 1.67
CA ALA A 128 15.14 18.30 0.31
C ALA A 128 15.57 17.14 -0.59
N TYR A 129 14.71 16.78 -1.54
CA TYR A 129 15.10 16.05 -2.74
C TYR A 129 15.59 17.06 -3.79
N ILE A 130 16.83 16.89 -4.24
CA ILE A 130 17.51 17.78 -5.19
C ILE A 130 17.89 17.09 -6.50
N GLY A 131 17.53 15.81 -6.64
CA GLY A 131 17.74 15.04 -7.86
C GLY A 131 16.75 15.39 -8.98
N THR A 132 16.91 14.71 -10.11
CA THR A 132 16.06 14.85 -11.30
C THR A 132 15.33 13.57 -11.69
N ASP A 133 15.52 12.48 -10.92
CA ASP A 133 14.86 11.20 -11.19
C ASP A 133 13.35 11.34 -10.96
N VAL A 134 12.60 10.72 -11.85
CA VAL A 134 11.12 10.69 -11.76
C VAL A 134 10.62 9.53 -10.89
N ASP A 135 11.43 8.52 -10.71
CA ASP A 135 11.19 7.38 -9.83
C ASP A 135 12.19 7.44 -8.67
N VAL A 136 11.70 7.80 -7.50
CA VAL A 136 12.54 8.03 -6.31
C VAL A 136 12.31 6.94 -5.29
N VAL A 137 13.40 6.31 -4.88
CA VAL A 137 13.46 5.32 -3.81
C VAL A 137 14.32 5.87 -2.69
N VAL A 138 13.70 6.32 -1.61
CA VAL A 138 14.43 6.91 -0.49
C VAL A 138 15.28 5.83 0.20
N PRO A 139 16.62 6.05 0.32
CA PRO A 139 17.48 5.06 0.95
C PRO A 139 17.22 4.97 2.46
N ARG A 140 17.47 3.80 3.04
CA ARG A 140 17.38 3.57 4.49
C ARG A 140 18.41 4.34 5.28
N GLU A 141 19.57 4.52 4.66
CA GLU A 141 20.76 5.16 5.25
C GLU A 141 21.43 6.05 4.22
N ILE A 142 21.89 7.20 4.67
CA ILE A 142 22.75 8.11 3.91
C ILE A 142 24.06 8.28 4.69
N ASN A 143 25.19 7.92 4.08
CA ASN A 143 26.52 7.97 4.69
C ASN A 143 26.61 7.25 6.05
N GLY A 144 25.90 6.11 6.19
CA GLY A 144 25.88 5.32 7.42
C GLY A 144 24.97 5.85 8.52
N VAL A 145 24.18 6.90 8.25
CA VAL A 145 23.17 7.43 9.18
C VAL A 145 21.79 7.06 8.68
N THR A 146 20.99 6.48 9.56
CA THR A 146 19.61 6.05 9.24
C THR A 146 18.71 7.23 8.89
N VAL A 147 18.01 7.14 7.76
CA VAL A 147 16.98 8.09 7.36
C VAL A 147 15.71 7.81 8.15
N VAL A 148 15.28 8.76 8.98
CA VAL A 148 14.13 8.57 9.89
C VAL A 148 12.92 9.45 9.54
N GLY A 149 13.02 10.32 8.54
CA GLY A 149 11.94 11.20 8.13
C GLY A 149 12.39 12.38 7.30
N PHE A 150 11.54 13.38 7.28
CA PHE A 150 11.71 14.60 6.50
C PHE A 150 11.65 15.82 7.41
N LYS A 151 12.44 16.84 7.11
CA LYS A 151 12.55 18.04 7.97
C LYS A 151 11.25 18.85 8.00
N ASN A 152 10.56 18.94 6.87
CA ASN A 152 9.30 19.66 6.72
C ASN A 152 8.58 19.26 5.42
N TYR A 153 7.46 19.91 5.12
CA TYR A 153 6.66 19.68 3.92
C TYR A 153 7.37 20.07 2.61
N ASN A 154 8.45 20.83 2.64
CA ASN A 154 9.19 21.24 1.44
C ASN A 154 10.18 20.18 0.95
N ALA A 155 10.27 19.01 1.59
CA ALA A 155 11.23 17.99 1.23
C ALA A 155 11.15 17.56 -0.25
N PHE A 156 9.97 17.66 -0.87
CA PHE A 156 9.73 17.40 -2.29
C PHE A 156 9.22 18.65 -3.04
N ASP A 157 9.54 19.86 -2.58
CA ASP A 157 9.09 21.11 -3.20
C ASP A 157 9.48 21.22 -4.69
N ALA A 158 10.61 20.63 -5.09
CA ALA A 158 10.99 20.52 -6.50
C ALA A 158 10.00 19.72 -7.35
N CYS A 159 9.14 18.92 -6.74
CA CYS A 159 8.15 18.08 -7.41
C CYS A 159 6.73 18.68 -7.41
N HIS A 160 6.53 19.80 -6.71
CA HIS A 160 5.22 20.45 -6.65
C HIS A 160 4.94 21.24 -7.93
N ASP A 161 3.91 20.85 -8.66
CA ASP A 161 3.42 21.53 -9.86
C ASP A 161 2.25 22.45 -9.50
N TYR A 162 2.52 23.75 -9.41
CA TYR A 162 1.52 24.78 -9.07
C TYR A 162 0.86 25.43 -10.30
N THR A 163 1.07 24.91 -11.50
CA THR A 163 0.54 25.56 -12.74
C THR A 163 -0.96 25.72 -12.75
N ASP A 164 -1.68 24.90 -11.99
CA ASP A 164 -3.15 24.87 -11.91
C ASP A 164 -3.69 25.52 -10.62
N SER A 165 -2.83 26.06 -9.76
CA SER A 165 -3.21 26.67 -8.50
C SER A 165 -3.14 28.21 -8.57
N SER A 166 -3.81 28.85 -7.64
CA SER A 166 -3.65 30.31 -7.42
C SER A 166 -2.28 30.67 -6.81
N VAL A 167 -1.44 29.67 -6.51
CA VAL A 167 -0.09 29.86 -6.02
C VAL A 167 0.82 30.12 -7.19
N THR A 168 1.36 31.31 -7.27
CA THR A 168 2.37 31.67 -8.26
C THR A 168 3.72 31.16 -7.79
N SER A 169 4.33 30.27 -8.59
CA SER A 169 5.70 29.81 -8.38
C SER A 169 6.60 30.39 -9.47
N ASP A 170 7.76 30.89 -9.09
CA ASP A 170 8.78 31.38 -10.03
C ASP A 170 9.57 30.23 -10.70
N ARG A 171 9.22 28.98 -10.41
CA ARG A 171 9.92 27.80 -10.95
C ARG A 171 9.46 27.54 -12.38
N THR A 172 10.41 27.40 -13.27
CA THR A 172 10.21 27.06 -14.69
C THR A 172 10.49 25.58 -14.96
N GLU A 173 11.10 24.86 -14.03
CA GLU A 173 11.46 23.44 -14.16
C GLU A 173 10.99 22.68 -12.93
N TRP A 174 10.26 21.58 -13.16
CA TRP A 174 9.71 20.70 -12.13
C TRP A 174 10.27 19.30 -12.31
N VAL A 175 10.57 18.63 -11.21
CA VAL A 175 10.78 17.19 -11.25
C VAL A 175 9.40 16.54 -11.32
N ARG A 176 9.10 15.89 -12.42
CA ARG A 176 7.83 15.15 -12.62
C ARG A 176 7.86 13.82 -11.89
N LEU A 177 7.84 13.88 -10.57
CA LEU A 177 7.85 12.70 -9.72
C LEU A 177 6.71 11.77 -10.12
N ARG A 178 7.06 10.55 -10.54
CA ARG A 178 6.12 9.52 -10.95
C ARG A 178 5.94 8.46 -9.87
N THR A 179 7.04 8.05 -9.26
CA THR A 179 7.06 7.03 -8.21
C THR A 179 7.83 7.52 -7.00
N LEU A 180 7.25 7.33 -5.81
CA LEU A 180 7.97 7.53 -4.55
C LEU A 180 7.84 6.29 -3.68
N VAL A 181 8.99 5.77 -3.25
CA VAL A 181 9.08 4.64 -2.31
C VAL A 181 9.79 5.07 -1.05
N LEU A 182 9.18 4.84 0.10
CA LEU A 182 9.71 5.19 1.41
C LEU A 182 10.09 3.93 2.22
N PRO A 183 11.26 3.91 2.88
CA PRO A 183 11.71 2.79 3.69
C PRO A 183 10.94 2.67 5.01
N GLU A 184 11.08 1.53 5.65
CA GLU A 184 10.46 1.22 6.95
C GLU A 184 11.03 2.02 8.12
N THR A 185 12.11 2.74 7.91
CA THR A 185 12.77 3.57 8.93
C THR A 185 12.09 4.92 9.16
N ILE A 186 11.21 5.35 8.26
CA ILE A 186 10.46 6.60 8.37
C ILE A 186 9.51 6.54 9.58
N LYS A 187 9.50 7.57 10.39
CA LYS A 187 8.66 7.65 11.61
C LYS A 187 7.35 8.38 11.39
N GLU A 188 7.38 9.42 10.55
CA GLU A 188 6.22 10.26 10.25
C GLU A 188 6.36 10.93 8.89
N LEU A 189 5.24 11.35 8.32
CA LEU A 189 5.18 12.15 7.11
C LEU A 189 4.69 13.57 7.46
N PRO A 190 5.45 14.60 7.13
CA PRO A 190 4.95 15.97 7.22
C PRO A 190 3.71 16.13 6.32
N GLY A 191 2.66 16.75 6.84
CA GLY A 191 1.50 17.06 6.02
C GLY A 191 1.88 17.91 4.81
N MET A 192 1.15 17.77 3.70
CA MET A 192 1.35 18.49 2.43
C MET A 192 2.66 18.17 1.68
N MET A 193 3.49 17.25 2.15
CA MET A 193 4.81 16.99 1.57
C MET A 193 4.75 16.60 0.08
N LEU A 194 3.69 15.92 -0.35
CA LEU A 194 3.45 15.50 -1.73
C LEU A 194 2.26 16.23 -2.38
N ALA A 195 1.70 17.23 -1.72
CA ALA A 195 0.64 18.04 -2.33
C ALA A 195 1.13 18.64 -3.65
N TYR A 196 0.23 18.73 -4.64
CA TYR A 196 0.55 19.25 -5.98
C TYR A 196 1.57 18.44 -6.81
N CYS A 197 2.00 17.25 -6.37
CA CYS A 197 2.79 16.35 -7.21
C CYS A 197 1.87 15.73 -8.28
N GLN A 198 1.44 16.52 -9.26
CA GLN A 198 0.37 16.17 -10.20
C GLN A 198 0.71 14.94 -11.07
N GLN A 199 2.00 14.64 -11.28
CA GLN A 199 2.47 13.50 -12.07
C GLN A 199 2.73 12.25 -11.23
N LEU A 200 2.56 12.32 -9.91
CA LEU A 200 2.76 11.17 -9.04
C LEU A 200 1.69 10.11 -9.33
N GLU A 201 2.14 8.95 -9.81
CA GLU A 201 1.29 7.80 -10.15
C GLU A 201 1.28 6.75 -9.03
N THR A 202 2.42 6.60 -8.34
CA THR A 202 2.64 5.52 -7.38
C THR A 202 3.37 6.00 -6.14
N PHE A 203 2.77 5.74 -4.99
CA PHE A 203 3.36 5.94 -3.67
C PHE A 203 3.38 4.62 -2.90
N VAL A 204 4.54 4.23 -2.38
CA VAL A 204 4.70 3.05 -1.52
C VAL A 204 5.44 3.44 -0.25
N CYS A 205 4.90 3.11 0.90
CA CYS A 205 5.53 3.32 2.19
C CYS A 205 5.64 2.01 2.97
N TYR A 206 6.87 1.63 3.30
CA TYR A 206 7.14 0.44 4.12
C TYR A 206 7.10 0.74 5.62
N ALA A 207 7.09 2.00 6.02
CA ALA A 207 7.02 2.37 7.43
C ALA A 207 5.62 2.10 8.02
N PRO A 208 5.53 1.57 9.25
CA PRO A 208 4.29 1.55 10.01
C PRO A 208 4.02 2.95 10.54
N LEU A 209 3.06 3.66 9.96
CA LEU A 209 2.79 5.05 10.30
C LEU A 209 1.51 5.19 11.13
N GLU A 210 1.47 6.19 12.00
CA GLU A 210 0.23 6.57 12.70
C GLU A 210 -0.72 7.31 11.76
N SER A 211 -0.23 8.20 10.88
CA SER A 211 -1.05 9.02 9.99
C SER A 211 -0.44 9.15 8.59
N THR A 212 -1.29 9.30 7.58
CA THR A 212 -0.86 9.67 6.23
C THR A 212 -0.27 11.08 6.13
N GLY A 213 -0.55 11.92 7.12
CA GLY A 213 -0.34 13.36 7.05
C GLY A 213 -1.50 14.09 6.37
N GLY A 214 -1.89 15.25 6.90
CA GLY A 214 -2.97 16.07 6.35
C GLY A 214 -2.60 16.66 5.00
N ASN A 215 -3.57 16.72 4.07
CA ASN A 215 -3.39 17.20 2.69
C ASN A 215 -2.24 16.50 1.92
N GLN A 216 -1.84 15.32 2.31
CA GLN A 216 -0.60 14.67 1.85
C GLN A 216 -0.54 14.51 0.34
N PHE A 217 -1.62 14.08 -0.29
CA PHE A 217 -1.74 13.84 -1.72
C PHE A 217 -2.71 14.81 -2.41
N MET A 218 -2.94 15.97 -1.80
CA MET A 218 -3.84 16.96 -2.37
C MET A 218 -3.39 17.34 -3.78
N LEU A 219 -4.31 17.29 -4.76
CA LEU A 219 -4.05 17.60 -6.16
C LEU A 219 -3.01 16.69 -6.86
N CYS A 220 -2.72 15.50 -6.33
CA CYS A 220 -1.96 14.47 -7.03
C CYS A 220 -2.84 13.79 -8.11
N ARG A 221 -3.09 14.47 -9.22
CA ARG A 221 -4.13 14.09 -10.21
C ARG A 221 -3.88 12.80 -10.98
N SER A 222 -2.63 12.33 -11.03
CA SER A 222 -2.26 11.06 -11.67
C SER A 222 -2.17 9.90 -10.70
N LEU A 223 -2.37 10.14 -9.38
CA LEU A 223 -2.14 9.16 -8.35
C LEU A 223 -3.10 7.97 -8.46
N ASN A 224 -2.56 6.80 -8.73
CA ASN A 224 -3.33 5.58 -8.94
C ASN A 224 -3.04 4.50 -7.89
N ASN A 225 -1.79 4.40 -7.45
CA ASN A 225 -1.36 3.39 -6.49
C ASN A 225 -0.86 4.05 -5.20
N VAL A 226 -1.51 3.74 -4.07
CA VAL A 226 -1.10 4.19 -2.73
C VAL A 226 -1.06 2.99 -1.80
N ILE A 227 0.13 2.64 -1.34
CA ILE A 227 0.37 1.39 -0.64
C ILE A 227 1.16 1.65 0.65
N PHE A 228 0.51 1.51 1.78
CA PHE A 228 1.16 1.48 3.09
C PHE A 228 1.37 0.02 3.50
N VAL A 229 2.53 -0.55 3.18
CA VAL A 229 2.84 -1.98 3.29
C VAL A 229 2.63 -2.50 4.72
N ASN A 230 3.15 -1.79 5.71
CA ASN A 230 3.00 -2.13 7.12
C ASN A 230 1.84 -1.38 7.80
N GLY A 231 0.97 -0.78 6.98
CA GLY A 231 -0.24 -0.11 7.41
C GLY A 231 -0.05 1.32 7.90
N VAL A 232 -1.20 1.99 8.05
CA VAL A 232 -1.34 3.30 8.67
C VAL A 232 -2.61 3.28 9.51
N ARG A 233 -2.63 4.01 10.64
CA ARG A 233 -3.79 4.02 11.55
C ARG A 233 -4.82 5.06 11.14
N GLU A 234 -4.38 6.18 10.56
CA GLU A 234 -5.28 7.26 10.18
C GLU A 234 -5.00 7.75 8.75
N ILE A 235 -6.04 7.82 7.95
CA ILE A 235 -6.09 8.67 6.77
C ILE A 235 -6.48 10.05 7.27
N ASP A 236 -5.58 11.01 7.19
CA ASP A 236 -5.77 12.31 7.80
C ASP A 236 -6.69 13.23 6.97
N ASN A 237 -7.02 14.40 7.53
CA ASN A 237 -7.92 15.35 6.90
C ASN A 237 -7.38 15.80 5.53
N TYR A 238 -8.25 15.81 4.51
CA TYR A 238 -7.94 16.22 3.14
C TYR A 238 -6.79 15.42 2.49
N ALA A 239 -6.43 14.25 3.01
CA ALA A 239 -5.24 13.51 2.57
C ALA A 239 -5.23 13.24 1.07
N PHE A 240 -6.38 13.01 0.45
CA PHE A 240 -6.56 12.72 -0.98
C PHE A 240 -7.49 13.74 -1.67
N ASP A 241 -7.53 14.98 -1.16
CA ASP A 241 -8.38 16.00 -1.80
C ASP A 241 -7.95 16.23 -3.25
N SER A 242 -8.91 16.10 -4.18
CA SER A 242 -8.68 16.26 -5.62
C SER A 242 -7.59 15.34 -6.18
N ALA A 243 -7.31 14.21 -5.52
CA ALA A 243 -6.36 13.21 -5.98
C ALA A 243 -6.94 12.35 -7.11
N GLY A 244 -6.05 11.79 -7.92
CA GLY A 244 -6.30 11.10 -9.18
C GLY A 244 -7.15 9.83 -9.10
N PRO A 245 -7.01 8.87 -10.02
CA PRO A 245 -7.97 7.79 -10.14
C PRO A 245 -8.04 6.87 -8.92
N LEU A 246 -6.98 6.77 -8.11
CA LEU A 246 -6.91 5.99 -6.87
C LEU A 246 -7.41 4.54 -7.05
N GLY A 247 -6.95 3.90 -8.13
CA GLY A 247 -7.43 2.57 -8.53
C GLY A 247 -6.92 1.44 -7.63
N ASN A 248 -5.80 1.64 -6.93
CA ASN A 248 -5.21 0.65 -6.05
C ASN A 248 -4.78 1.30 -4.73
N LEU A 249 -5.59 1.12 -3.70
CA LEU A 249 -5.37 1.65 -2.36
C LEU A 249 -5.18 0.51 -1.36
N TYR A 250 -4.12 0.58 -0.55
CA TYR A 250 -3.89 -0.34 0.55
C TYR A 250 -3.35 0.40 1.77
N PHE A 251 -4.09 0.38 2.85
CA PHE A 251 -3.77 1.06 4.11
C PHE A 251 -3.42 0.10 5.25
N GLY A 252 -3.27 -1.20 4.95
CA GLY A 252 -3.06 -2.24 5.97
C GLY A 252 -4.36 -2.61 6.70
N GLU A 253 -4.21 -3.39 7.79
CA GLU A 253 -5.35 -3.97 8.52
C GLU A 253 -5.73 -3.17 9.78
N HIS A 254 -4.99 -2.10 10.09
CA HIS A 254 -5.10 -1.38 11.38
C HIS A 254 -5.65 0.04 11.23
N LEU A 255 -6.33 0.32 10.10
CA LEU A 255 -6.95 1.62 9.89
C LEU A 255 -8.05 1.86 10.93
N ILE A 256 -7.97 2.99 11.62
CA ILE A 256 -8.92 3.38 12.67
C ILE A 256 -9.80 4.52 12.17
N ARG A 257 -9.21 5.50 11.47
CA ARG A 257 -9.89 6.76 11.12
C ARG A 257 -9.72 7.12 9.65
N ILE A 258 -10.82 7.53 9.04
CA ILE A 258 -10.85 8.26 7.77
C ILE A 258 -11.29 9.68 8.10
N GLY A 259 -10.37 10.62 7.96
CA GLY A 259 -10.51 12.00 8.43
C GLY A 259 -11.49 12.84 7.62
N GLN A 260 -11.70 14.06 8.11
CA GLN A 260 -12.58 15.03 7.48
C GLN A 260 -12.16 15.31 6.04
N GLN A 261 -13.10 15.18 5.10
CA GLN A 261 -12.90 15.44 3.68
C GLN A 261 -11.68 14.71 3.08
N ALA A 262 -11.33 13.54 3.65
CA ALA A 262 -10.13 12.80 3.26
C ALA A 262 -10.08 12.47 1.77
N PHE A 263 -11.22 12.20 1.13
CA PHE A 263 -11.38 11.90 -0.29
C PHE A 263 -12.23 12.94 -1.03
N ASN A 264 -12.21 14.20 -0.59
CA ASN A 264 -12.96 15.27 -1.23
C ASN A 264 -12.51 15.44 -2.71
N PHE A 265 -13.45 15.47 -3.65
CA PHE A 265 -13.20 15.50 -5.10
C PHE A 265 -12.28 14.37 -5.63
N ALA A 266 -12.08 13.31 -4.87
CA ALA A 266 -11.18 12.22 -5.27
C ALA A 266 -11.74 11.40 -6.44
N GLY A 267 -10.82 10.87 -7.26
CA GLY A 267 -11.16 10.16 -8.51
C GLY A 267 -11.53 8.68 -8.35
N LEU A 268 -11.61 8.17 -7.10
CA LEU A 268 -11.87 6.74 -6.83
C LEU A 268 -13.23 6.28 -7.40
N SER A 269 -13.26 5.04 -7.93
CA SER A 269 -14.48 4.42 -8.47
C SER A 269 -15.17 3.50 -7.45
N SER A 270 -14.41 2.92 -6.53
CA SER A 270 -14.91 2.09 -5.44
C SER A 270 -13.99 2.20 -4.24
N PHE A 271 -14.53 1.97 -3.04
CA PHE A 271 -13.72 1.97 -1.82
C PHE A 271 -14.30 1.02 -0.77
N VAL A 272 -13.40 0.31 -0.07
CA VAL A 272 -13.73 -0.46 1.13
C VAL A 272 -13.19 0.30 2.33
N ALA A 273 -14.08 0.86 3.14
CA ALA A 273 -13.77 1.60 4.35
C ALA A 273 -13.61 0.62 5.52
N ASP A 274 -12.44 0.01 5.63
CA ASP A 274 -12.09 -0.94 6.69
C ASP A 274 -11.51 -0.21 7.93
N ALA A 275 -12.25 0.76 8.45
CA ALA A 275 -11.89 1.64 9.55
C ALA A 275 -12.94 1.61 10.66
N GLU A 276 -12.58 2.10 11.85
CA GLU A 276 -13.52 2.23 12.97
C GLU A 276 -14.39 3.50 12.88
N ARG A 277 -13.88 4.55 12.23
CA ARG A 277 -14.55 5.84 12.11
C ARG A 277 -14.33 6.50 10.75
N VAL A 278 -15.39 7.12 10.25
CA VAL A 278 -15.38 8.00 9.07
C VAL A 278 -15.91 9.36 9.49
N GLU A 279 -15.17 10.42 9.19
CA GLU A 279 -15.52 11.77 9.64
C GLU A 279 -16.32 12.56 8.60
N TYR A 280 -16.69 13.81 8.99
CA TYR A 280 -17.49 14.71 8.17
C TYR A 280 -16.94 14.87 6.75
N GLY A 281 -17.82 14.70 5.76
CA GLY A 281 -17.50 14.97 4.37
C GLY A 281 -16.43 14.06 3.76
N ALA A 282 -16.07 12.95 4.40
CA ALA A 282 -14.95 12.11 3.98
C ALA A 282 -15.00 11.73 2.48
N PHE A 283 -16.21 11.51 1.94
CA PHE A 283 -16.47 11.21 0.53
C PHE A 283 -17.35 12.31 -0.08
N THR A 284 -16.85 13.53 -0.16
CA THR A 284 -17.55 14.65 -0.79
C THR A 284 -17.14 14.80 -2.25
N GLU A 285 -18.11 15.06 -3.14
CA GLU A 285 -17.87 15.31 -4.58
C GLU A 285 -17.11 14.18 -5.32
N CYS A 286 -17.18 12.95 -4.82
CA CYS A 286 -16.58 11.78 -5.45
C CYS A 286 -17.42 11.36 -6.68
N LYS A 287 -17.23 12.07 -7.79
CA LYS A 287 -18.09 11.92 -9.00
C LYS A 287 -17.96 10.56 -9.69
N ASN A 288 -16.84 9.87 -9.50
CA ASN A 288 -16.59 8.57 -10.10
C ASN A 288 -16.99 7.40 -9.19
N LEU A 289 -17.30 7.67 -7.92
CA LEU A 289 -17.60 6.65 -6.93
C LEU A 289 -18.93 5.96 -7.27
N THR A 290 -18.86 4.65 -7.50
CA THR A 290 -20.02 3.80 -7.83
C THR A 290 -20.39 2.84 -6.71
N SER A 291 -19.44 2.48 -5.84
CA SER A 291 -19.60 1.52 -4.76
C SER A 291 -18.77 1.91 -3.54
N LEU A 292 -19.40 1.85 -2.37
CA LEU A 292 -18.77 2.10 -1.08
C LEU A 292 -19.18 1.01 -0.09
N HIS A 293 -18.19 0.36 0.52
CA HIS A 293 -18.42 -0.73 1.45
C HIS A 293 -17.79 -0.38 2.80
N PHE A 294 -18.60 -0.37 3.85
CA PHE A 294 -18.20 -0.26 5.25
C PHE A 294 -18.15 -1.65 5.88
N THR A 295 -17.02 -2.00 6.50
CA THR A 295 -16.85 -3.31 7.13
C THR A 295 -17.40 -3.33 8.56
N SER A 296 -17.45 -4.50 9.16
CA SER A 296 -17.88 -4.70 10.57
C SER A 296 -17.02 -3.98 11.61
N LYS A 297 -15.86 -3.41 11.23
CA LYS A 297 -15.05 -2.57 12.10
C LYS A 297 -15.67 -1.20 12.36
N MET A 298 -16.57 -0.74 11.50
CA MET A 298 -17.17 0.59 11.57
C MET A 298 -18.02 0.77 12.83
N LYS A 299 -17.73 1.80 13.61
CA LYS A 299 -18.36 2.14 14.88
C LYS A 299 -18.96 3.54 14.88
N ASP A 300 -18.40 4.45 14.11
CA ASP A 300 -18.75 5.88 14.17
C ASP A 300 -18.78 6.50 12.75
N PHE A 301 -19.92 7.06 12.41
CA PHE A 301 -20.15 7.76 11.14
C PHE A 301 -20.31 9.25 11.40
N GLY A 302 -19.43 10.06 10.83
CA GLY A 302 -19.57 11.50 10.81
C GLY A 302 -20.79 11.97 10.02
N GLU A 303 -21.36 13.07 10.42
CA GLU A 303 -22.44 13.72 9.66
C GLU A 303 -21.98 14.02 8.23
N ASN A 304 -22.90 13.83 7.26
CA ASN A 304 -22.60 14.11 5.85
C ASN A 304 -21.29 13.50 5.34
N CYS A 305 -20.92 12.31 5.78
CA CYS A 305 -19.69 11.70 5.33
C CYS A 305 -19.69 11.35 3.84
N ILE A 306 -20.87 11.26 3.20
CA ILE A 306 -21.05 11.02 1.77
C ILE A 306 -21.92 12.14 1.18
N VAL A 307 -21.32 13.02 0.38
CA VAL A 307 -22.01 14.20 -0.17
C VAL A 307 -21.73 14.34 -1.66
N ASN A 308 -22.76 14.65 -2.46
CA ASN A 308 -22.61 14.94 -3.89
C ASN A 308 -21.88 13.84 -4.67
N CYS A 309 -22.24 12.56 -4.44
CA CYS A 309 -21.73 11.40 -5.16
C CYS A 309 -22.80 10.90 -6.16
N PRO A 310 -22.97 11.54 -7.33
CA PRO A 310 -24.12 11.30 -8.22
C PRO A 310 -24.14 9.94 -8.89
N ASN A 311 -23.00 9.24 -8.95
CA ASN A 311 -22.86 7.95 -9.58
C ASN A 311 -22.81 6.79 -8.58
N LEU A 312 -22.97 7.06 -7.28
CA LEU A 312 -22.93 6.05 -6.23
C LEU A 312 -24.16 5.12 -6.33
N ALA A 313 -23.94 3.93 -6.87
CA ALA A 313 -25.02 2.97 -7.15
C ALA A 313 -25.22 1.97 -6.00
N GLU A 314 -24.20 1.71 -5.19
CA GLU A 314 -24.27 0.75 -4.10
C GLU A 314 -23.52 1.23 -2.86
N ILE A 315 -24.15 1.09 -1.70
CA ILE A 315 -23.51 1.18 -0.38
C ILE A 315 -23.78 -0.13 0.37
N CYS A 316 -22.73 -0.69 0.98
CA CYS A 316 -22.84 -1.89 1.79
C CYS A 316 -22.36 -1.61 3.23
N PHE A 317 -23.14 -2.07 4.20
CA PHE A 317 -22.87 -1.96 5.64
C PHE A 317 -22.74 -3.35 6.26
N ASP A 318 -21.90 -4.21 5.69
CA ASP A 318 -21.75 -5.59 6.13
C ASP A 318 -21.28 -5.70 7.60
N GLY A 319 -22.19 -6.15 8.46
CA GLY A 319 -21.94 -6.36 9.89
C GLY A 319 -21.72 -5.09 10.71
N CYS A 320 -21.97 -3.91 10.15
CA CYS A 320 -21.87 -2.65 10.90
C CYS A 320 -22.97 -2.55 11.96
N ASP A 321 -22.65 -1.97 13.11
CA ASP A 321 -23.65 -1.53 14.09
C ASP A 321 -24.16 -0.14 13.71
N LEU A 322 -25.35 -0.09 13.10
CA LEU A 322 -25.96 1.16 12.64
C LEU A 322 -26.85 1.81 13.70
N THR A 323 -26.94 1.27 14.92
CA THR A 323 -27.83 1.79 15.98
C THR A 323 -27.46 3.21 16.45
N ALA A 324 -26.21 3.61 16.27
CA ALA A 324 -25.69 4.92 16.60
C ALA A 324 -25.42 5.79 15.37
N SER A 325 -25.88 5.41 14.18
CA SER A 325 -25.63 6.20 12.95
C SER A 325 -26.31 7.56 13.03
N PRO A 326 -25.60 8.65 12.73
CA PRO A 326 -26.16 9.98 12.78
C PRO A 326 -27.22 10.16 11.67
N MET A 327 -28.26 10.91 11.96
CA MET A 327 -29.16 11.43 10.92
C MET A 327 -28.34 12.32 9.98
N GLY A 328 -28.44 12.07 8.65
CA GLY A 328 -27.72 12.88 7.67
C GLY A 328 -26.38 12.27 7.22
N LEU A 329 -26.23 10.96 7.25
CA LEU A 329 -25.06 10.26 6.72
C LEU A 329 -24.76 10.64 5.26
N MET A 330 -25.79 10.83 4.44
CA MET A 330 -25.70 11.07 3.01
C MET A 330 -26.49 12.29 2.57
N MET A 331 -25.98 13.03 1.60
CA MET A 331 -26.65 14.13 0.94
C MET A 331 -26.34 14.17 -0.56
N ASN A 332 -27.38 14.37 -1.39
CA ASN A 332 -27.26 14.48 -2.86
C ASN A 332 -26.50 13.29 -3.51
N VAL A 333 -26.90 12.07 -3.15
CA VAL A 333 -26.41 10.83 -3.78
C VAL A 333 -27.30 10.42 -4.96
N ALA A 334 -26.91 9.38 -5.69
CA ALA A 334 -27.66 8.88 -6.86
C ALA A 334 -29.12 8.54 -6.53
N PRO A 335 -30.06 8.87 -7.42
CA PRO A 335 -31.50 8.64 -7.18
C PRO A 335 -31.90 7.15 -7.18
N LYS A 336 -31.00 6.25 -7.62
CA LYS A 336 -31.19 4.79 -7.63
C LYS A 336 -30.09 4.09 -6.85
N LEU A 337 -29.89 4.52 -5.62
CA LEU A 337 -28.92 3.91 -4.72
C LEU A 337 -29.45 2.60 -4.16
N THR A 338 -28.69 1.52 -4.25
CA THR A 338 -28.90 0.28 -3.52
C THR A 338 -28.14 0.35 -2.20
N VAL A 339 -28.88 0.21 -1.09
CA VAL A 339 -28.28 0.14 0.25
C VAL A 339 -28.41 -1.28 0.76
N ARG A 340 -27.31 -1.93 1.08
CA ARG A 340 -27.27 -3.23 1.75
C ARG A 340 -26.99 -3.02 3.22
N VAL A 341 -27.87 -3.52 4.06
CA VAL A 341 -27.77 -3.45 5.52
C VAL A 341 -27.53 -4.84 6.11
N PRO A 342 -27.01 -4.97 7.34
CA PRO A 342 -26.83 -6.24 8.02
C PRO A 342 -28.14 -7.05 8.09
N GLU A 343 -28.03 -8.38 8.04
CA GLU A 343 -29.17 -9.28 8.24
C GLU A 343 -29.85 -9.02 9.60
N GLY A 344 -31.18 -8.87 9.61
CA GLY A 344 -31.98 -8.68 10.82
C GLY A 344 -32.34 -7.22 11.15
N MET A 345 -31.88 -6.24 10.36
CA MET A 345 -32.44 -4.88 10.46
C MET A 345 -33.90 -4.85 10.00
N SER A 346 -34.77 -4.23 10.80
CA SER A 346 -36.16 -3.98 10.41
C SER A 346 -36.27 -2.73 9.52
N GLU A 347 -37.33 -2.65 8.70
CA GLU A 347 -37.61 -1.47 7.86
C GLU A 347 -37.89 -0.19 8.69
N GLU A 348 -37.97 -0.30 10.01
CA GLU A 348 -38.21 0.82 10.93
C GLU A 348 -36.92 1.44 11.50
N ASN A 349 -35.77 0.86 11.22
CA ASN A 349 -34.42 1.36 11.59
C ASN A 349 -33.66 1.76 10.31
#